data_4d12f3623f8a99bb099bad36c51947bf
#
_entry.id   4d12f3623f8a99bb099bad36c51947bf
#
_cell.length_a   1.000
_cell.length_b   1.000
_cell.length_c   1.000
_cell.angle_alpha   90.00
_cell.angle_beta   90.00
_cell.angle_gamma   90.00
#
_symmetry.space_group_name_H-M   'P 1'
#
loop_
_entity.id
_entity.type
_entity.pdbx_description
1 polymer ?
#
loop_
_entity_poly.entity_id
_entity_poly.type
_entity_poly.pdbx_seq_one_letter_code
_entity_poly.pdbx_strand_id
1 'polypeptide(L)'
;VYAHVNEKNGQPVIWENQYGKGKFVVDNFGLYEKAVRGFYAASYSLLTDVGVYPVINGSAFYLDDFPSPVPEGDATYVKRDYGMSISDFYMNVWWPDMLELASNHNIRYTGVIIENYEDATDGTIKKQKDTRRFQYFGNMLLHQGGELGYHGYNHQPLSLSNVDYGDVLPYDTWKNEAAMKKAVKELIHFGEDTFPSVSMSVYVPPSNVLSAEGREMLAKDFPEIRTIASNYFTGEFAYVQEFEVAKDGIVEQPRIISGAIIDDYMKMAALSELNMHFVNSHFIHPDDLLDEDRGAALGWEK
;
A
#
# COMPACT_ATOMS: atom_id res chain seq x y z
N VAL A 1 -23.21 7.66 25.25
CA VAL A 1 -22.94 7.93 23.84
C VAL A 1 -21.47 7.67 23.58
N TYR A 2 -21.18 6.90 22.55
CA TYR A 2 -19.81 6.49 22.16
C TYR A 2 -19.28 7.27 20.97
N ALA A 3 -20.18 7.68 20.05
CA ALA A 3 -19.81 8.48 18.88
C ALA A 3 -20.87 9.56 18.56
N HIS A 4 -20.42 10.69 18.06
CA HIS A 4 -21.22 11.84 17.62
C HIS A 4 -20.84 12.28 16.22
N VAL A 5 -21.75 12.97 15.54
CA VAL A 5 -21.46 13.65 14.27
C VAL A 5 -20.68 14.95 14.57
N ASN A 6 -19.53 15.10 13.95
CA ASN A 6 -18.68 16.31 13.84
C ASN A 6 -18.24 17.03 15.12
N GLU A 7 -19.01 17.03 16.20
CA GLU A 7 -18.72 17.82 17.40
C GLU A 7 -19.03 17.05 18.68
N LYS A 8 -18.38 17.44 19.78
CA LYS A 8 -18.56 16.84 21.11
C LYS A 8 -20.01 16.80 21.60
N ASN A 9 -20.87 17.71 21.10
CA ASN A 9 -22.30 17.80 21.38
C ASN A 9 -23.17 17.56 20.14
N GLY A 10 -22.61 17.00 19.07
CA GLY A 10 -23.36 16.66 17.86
C GLY A 10 -24.40 15.57 18.09
N GLN A 11 -25.16 15.27 17.06
CA GLN A 11 -26.13 14.17 17.13
C GLN A 11 -25.45 12.83 17.41
N PRO A 12 -25.96 12.01 18.33
CA PRO A 12 -25.37 10.74 18.63
C PRO A 12 -25.46 9.78 17.42
N VAL A 13 -24.36 9.10 17.16
CA VAL A 13 -24.22 8.12 16.08
C VAL A 13 -24.22 6.70 16.64
N ILE A 14 -23.50 6.49 17.75
CA ILE A 14 -23.49 5.22 18.47
C ILE A 14 -23.75 5.49 19.93
N TRP A 15 -24.75 4.84 20.51
CA TRP A 15 -25.02 4.95 21.93
C TRP A 15 -25.64 3.70 22.52
N GLU A 16 -25.54 3.58 23.81
CA GLU A 16 -26.15 2.54 24.64
C GLU A 16 -27.33 3.11 25.42
N ASN A 17 -28.37 2.32 25.59
CA ASN A 17 -29.47 2.60 26.48
C ASN A 17 -29.90 1.34 27.23
N GLN A 18 -30.21 1.50 28.50
CA GLN A 18 -30.72 0.43 29.33
C GLN A 18 -32.22 0.55 29.50
N TYR A 19 -32.94 -0.53 29.27
CA TYR A 19 -34.38 -0.58 29.50
C TYR A 19 -34.73 -1.87 30.27
N GLY A 20 -35.19 -1.68 31.51
CA GLY A 20 -35.41 -2.81 32.42
C GLY A 20 -34.12 -3.57 32.71
N LYS A 21 -34.11 -4.88 32.41
CA LYS A 21 -32.91 -5.73 32.50
C LYS A 21 -32.16 -5.85 31.20
N GLY A 22 -32.66 -5.23 30.11
CA GLY A 22 -32.07 -5.30 28.78
C GLY A 22 -31.19 -4.11 28.47
N LYS A 23 -30.19 -4.32 27.63
CA LYS A 23 -29.30 -3.32 27.06
C LYS A 23 -29.57 -3.22 25.57
N PHE A 24 -29.62 -2.01 25.06
CA PHE A 24 -29.75 -1.69 23.62
C PHE A 24 -28.54 -0.89 23.19
N VAL A 25 -27.88 -1.26 22.12
CA VAL A 25 -26.91 -0.43 21.42
C VAL A 25 -27.54 0.00 20.10
N VAL A 26 -27.47 1.26 19.81
CA VAL A 26 -28.09 1.87 18.64
C VAL A 26 -27.01 2.44 17.74
N ASP A 27 -26.99 1.99 16.49
CA ASP A 27 -26.20 2.54 15.39
C ASP A 27 -27.13 3.42 14.54
N ASN A 28 -26.93 4.73 14.62
CA ASN A 28 -27.73 5.72 13.91
C ASN A 28 -27.01 6.18 12.63
N PHE A 29 -26.48 5.24 11.88
CA PHE A 29 -25.91 5.45 10.56
C PHE A 29 -26.31 4.30 9.64
N GLY A 30 -26.72 4.62 8.43
CA GLY A 30 -27.22 3.64 7.44
C GLY A 30 -26.16 3.28 6.40
N LEU A 31 -24.87 3.35 6.75
CA LEU A 31 -23.78 3.01 5.85
C LEU A 31 -23.42 1.53 6.02
N TYR A 32 -23.41 0.78 4.92
CA TYR A 32 -23.08 -0.65 4.89
C TYR A 32 -21.81 -0.91 4.08
N GLU A 33 -20.98 0.11 3.95
CA GLU A 33 -19.73 0.03 3.23
C GLU A 33 -18.64 -0.67 4.07
N LYS A 34 -17.69 -1.24 3.39
CA LYS A 34 -16.51 -1.88 3.98
C LYS A 34 -15.80 -0.99 5.00
N ALA A 35 -15.65 0.29 4.68
CA ALA A 35 -14.99 1.28 5.51
C ALA A 35 -15.62 1.52 6.90
N VAL A 36 -16.87 1.08 7.14
CA VAL A 36 -17.57 1.30 8.42
C VAL A 36 -17.90 0.00 9.17
N ARG A 37 -17.58 -1.16 8.62
CA ARG A 37 -17.95 -2.47 9.23
C ARG A 37 -17.41 -2.68 10.63
N GLY A 38 -16.26 -2.12 10.95
CA GLY A 38 -15.65 -2.22 12.28
C GLY A 38 -16.40 -1.43 13.35
N PHE A 39 -17.16 -0.41 12.98
CA PHE A 39 -18.04 0.28 13.94
C PHE A 39 -19.20 -0.61 14.35
N TYR A 40 -19.77 -1.41 13.44
CA TYR A 40 -20.76 -2.43 13.81
C TYR A 40 -20.16 -3.52 14.70
N ALA A 41 -18.92 -3.95 14.42
CA ALA A 41 -18.22 -4.90 15.30
C ALA A 41 -18.00 -4.32 16.70
N ALA A 42 -17.60 -3.06 16.80
CA ALA A 42 -17.47 -2.34 18.07
C ALA A 42 -18.81 -2.24 18.81
N SER A 43 -19.89 -1.85 18.10
CA SER A 43 -21.25 -1.76 18.68
C SER A 43 -21.73 -3.10 19.20
N TYR A 44 -21.50 -4.18 18.45
CA TYR A 44 -21.84 -5.52 18.87
C TYR A 44 -21.10 -5.93 20.17
N SER A 45 -19.83 -5.56 20.29
CA SER A 45 -19.03 -5.85 21.48
C SER A 45 -19.57 -5.17 22.77
N LEU A 46 -20.30 -4.06 22.63
CA LEU A 46 -20.94 -3.38 23.75
C LEU A 46 -22.15 -4.12 24.32
N LEU A 47 -22.74 -5.07 23.57
CA LEU A 47 -23.90 -5.85 24.00
C LEU A 47 -23.55 -6.99 24.95
N THR A 48 -22.30 -7.41 24.99
CA THR A 48 -21.84 -8.57 25.76
C THR A 48 -20.81 -8.18 26.81
N ASP A 49 -20.86 -8.81 27.97
CA ASP A 49 -19.85 -8.60 29.03
C ASP A 49 -18.50 -9.21 28.63
N VAL A 50 -18.54 -10.28 27.84
CA VAL A 50 -17.36 -10.96 27.27
C VAL A 50 -17.63 -11.29 25.81
N GLY A 51 -16.82 -10.74 24.91
CA GLY A 51 -16.84 -11.05 23.49
C GLY A 51 -15.50 -11.63 23.03
N VAL A 52 -15.55 -12.63 22.15
CA VAL A 52 -14.34 -13.22 21.53
C VAL A 52 -14.58 -13.28 20.02
N TYR A 53 -13.65 -12.72 19.25
CA TYR A 53 -13.68 -12.79 17.80
C TYR A 53 -12.24 -12.89 17.24
N PRO A 54 -12.04 -13.48 16.07
CA PRO A 54 -10.73 -13.60 15.47
C PRO A 54 -10.24 -12.23 14.99
N VAL A 55 -8.95 -11.96 15.16
CA VAL A 55 -8.28 -10.76 14.66
C VAL A 55 -7.01 -11.14 13.91
N ILE A 56 -6.55 -10.26 13.01
CA ILE A 56 -5.29 -10.42 12.28
C ILE A 56 -4.12 -9.98 13.18
N ASN A 57 -4.31 -8.87 13.91
CA ASN A 57 -3.32 -8.28 14.82
C ASN A 57 -2.00 -7.96 14.11
N GLY A 58 -2.05 -7.14 13.08
CA GLY A 58 -0.89 -6.78 12.28
C GLY A 58 -0.94 -5.37 11.73
N SER A 59 0.24 -4.89 11.34
CA SER A 59 0.38 -3.63 10.59
C SER A 59 1.36 -3.83 9.45
N ALA A 60 1.08 -3.19 8.31
CA ALA A 60 1.94 -3.20 7.14
C ALA A 60 2.19 -1.77 6.66
N PHE A 61 3.45 -1.48 6.31
CA PHE A 61 3.89 -0.17 5.81
C PHE A 61 4.69 -0.37 4.54
N TYR A 62 4.12 0.06 3.41
CA TYR A 62 4.72 -0.12 2.10
C TYR A 62 5.42 1.15 1.64
N LEU A 63 6.59 0.98 1.06
CA LEU A 63 7.29 1.98 0.28
C LEU A 63 7.20 1.54 -1.18
N ASP A 64 6.24 2.11 -1.89
CA ASP A 64 6.06 1.84 -3.32
C ASP A 64 7.21 2.50 -4.10
N ASP A 65 7.50 2.04 -5.32
CA ASP A 65 8.60 2.55 -6.16
C ASP A 65 9.98 2.53 -5.49
N PHE A 66 10.18 1.65 -4.53
CA PHE A 66 11.41 1.62 -3.73
C PHE A 66 12.59 1.01 -4.52
N PRO A 67 13.78 1.57 -4.43
CA PRO A 67 14.22 2.79 -3.78
C PRO A 67 14.13 4.01 -4.69
N SER A 68 13.20 4.01 -5.61
CA SER A 68 12.92 4.97 -6.66
C SER A 68 14.13 5.40 -7.51
N PRO A 69 14.11 5.31 -8.82
CA PRO A 69 14.82 6.35 -9.54
C PRO A 69 14.12 7.63 -9.12
N VAL A 70 14.86 8.54 -8.56
CA VAL A 70 14.31 9.84 -8.22
C VAL A 70 13.70 10.39 -9.48
N PRO A 71 12.38 10.66 -9.54
CA PRO A 71 11.79 11.19 -10.73
C PRO A 71 12.52 12.46 -11.14
N GLU A 72 12.76 12.61 -12.41
CA GLU A 72 13.24 13.86 -12.98
C GLU A 72 12.13 14.88 -12.80
N GLY A 73 12.37 15.88 -11.99
CA GLY A 73 11.42 16.95 -11.73
C GLY A 73 12.11 18.14 -11.11
N ASP A 74 11.42 19.27 -11.07
CA ASP A 74 11.99 20.51 -10.57
C ASP A 74 12.31 20.51 -9.08
N ALA A 75 11.77 19.57 -8.32
CA ALA A 75 11.94 19.49 -6.87
C ALA A 75 11.84 20.85 -6.19
N THR A 76 10.91 21.68 -6.64
CA THR A 76 10.77 23.08 -6.24
C THR A 76 10.75 23.23 -4.74
N TYR A 77 10.00 22.36 -4.05
CA TYR A 77 9.83 22.43 -2.60
C TYR A 77 11.04 21.90 -1.84
N VAL A 78 11.72 20.87 -2.35
CA VAL A 78 12.97 20.38 -1.81
C VAL A 78 14.06 21.46 -1.92
N LYS A 79 14.16 22.14 -3.07
CA LYS A 79 15.08 23.26 -3.25
C LYS A 79 14.73 24.45 -2.36
N ARG A 80 13.43 24.77 -2.19
CA ARG A 80 12.97 25.84 -1.31
C ARG A 80 13.39 25.62 0.14
N ASP A 81 13.16 24.42 0.66
CA ASP A 81 13.26 24.13 2.09
C ASP A 81 14.67 23.68 2.50
N TYR A 82 15.39 22.97 1.62
CA TYR A 82 16.68 22.36 1.93
C TYR A 82 17.84 22.86 1.06
N GLY A 83 17.57 23.49 -0.07
CA GLY A 83 18.63 23.92 -1.01
C GLY A 83 19.39 22.76 -1.65
N MET A 84 18.83 21.55 -1.65
CA MET A 84 19.45 20.31 -2.10
C MET A 84 18.94 19.86 -3.46
N SER A 85 19.70 19.00 -4.13
CA SER A 85 19.17 18.15 -5.20
C SER A 85 18.22 17.10 -4.63
N ILE A 86 17.33 16.54 -5.48
CA ILE A 86 16.45 15.46 -5.06
C ILE A 86 17.27 14.29 -4.51
N SER A 87 18.31 13.88 -5.22
CA SER A 87 19.16 12.75 -4.80
C SER A 87 19.81 12.98 -3.44
N ASP A 88 20.33 14.20 -3.20
CA ASP A 88 20.95 14.55 -1.92
C ASP A 88 19.92 14.58 -0.78
N PHE A 89 18.72 15.09 -1.07
CA PHE A 89 17.64 15.12 -0.11
C PHE A 89 17.21 13.70 0.31
N TYR A 90 17.01 12.79 -0.66
CA TYR A 90 16.66 11.41 -0.35
C TYR A 90 17.73 10.70 0.47
N MET A 91 19.02 10.91 0.15
CA MET A 91 20.10 10.26 0.89
C MET A 91 20.32 10.85 2.28
N ASN A 92 20.20 12.16 2.44
CA ASN A 92 20.67 12.85 3.64
C ASN A 92 19.55 13.31 4.58
N VAL A 93 18.30 13.33 4.11
CA VAL A 93 17.14 13.78 4.90
C VAL A 93 16.06 12.70 4.91
N TRP A 94 15.40 12.46 3.78
CA TRP A 94 14.23 11.59 3.72
C TRP A 94 14.51 10.18 4.26
N TRP A 95 15.54 9.52 3.75
CA TRP A 95 15.83 8.14 4.15
C TRP A 95 16.29 8.01 5.61
N PRO A 96 17.19 8.86 6.12
CA PRO A 96 17.50 8.88 7.56
C PRO A 96 16.26 9.08 8.43
N ASP A 97 15.37 10.02 8.08
CA ASP A 97 14.14 10.30 8.85
C ASP A 97 13.17 9.10 8.82
N MET A 98 13.03 8.44 7.66
CA MET A 98 12.25 7.22 7.54
C MET A 98 12.79 6.08 8.42
N LEU A 99 14.10 5.92 8.48
CA LEU A 99 14.73 4.92 9.36
C LEU A 99 14.58 5.28 10.85
N GLU A 100 14.68 6.56 11.20
CA GLU A 100 14.44 7.04 12.55
C GLU A 100 12.99 6.82 12.97
N LEU A 101 12.02 7.14 12.10
CA LEU A 101 10.60 6.88 12.32
C LEU A 101 10.34 5.39 12.56
N ALA A 102 10.93 4.54 11.72
CA ALA A 102 10.82 3.09 11.87
C ALA A 102 11.35 2.62 13.23
N SER A 103 12.51 3.12 13.63
CA SER A 103 13.15 2.80 14.92
C SER A 103 12.29 3.26 16.11
N ASN A 104 11.82 4.51 16.07
CA ASN A 104 11.08 5.13 17.17
C ASN A 104 9.70 4.49 17.41
N HIS A 105 9.08 3.97 16.35
CA HIS A 105 7.73 3.41 16.38
C HIS A 105 7.67 1.90 16.15
N ASN A 106 8.82 1.22 16.08
CA ASN A 106 8.92 -0.21 15.76
C ASN A 106 8.19 -0.58 14.45
N ILE A 107 8.29 0.30 13.46
CA ILE A 107 7.75 0.06 12.12
C ILE A 107 8.76 -0.78 11.33
N ARG A 108 8.24 -1.68 10.51
CA ARG A 108 9.02 -2.44 9.53
C ARG A 108 8.43 -2.18 8.16
N TYR A 109 9.24 -1.58 7.30
CA TYR A 109 8.81 -1.28 5.94
C TYR A 109 8.90 -2.50 5.03
N THR A 110 7.95 -2.60 4.10
CA THR A 110 8.05 -3.44 2.91
C THR A 110 8.38 -2.54 1.73
N GLY A 111 9.63 -2.55 1.28
CA GLY A 111 10.08 -1.81 0.10
C GLY A 111 9.80 -2.62 -1.16
N VAL A 112 8.95 -2.12 -2.07
CA VAL A 112 8.58 -2.86 -3.27
C VAL A 112 9.29 -2.29 -4.49
N ILE A 113 10.12 -3.14 -5.13
CA ILE A 113 11.06 -2.76 -6.18
C ILE A 113 10.46 -2.85 -7.57
N ILE A 114 10.88 -1.90 -8.41
CA ILE A 114 10.67 -1.90 -9.86
C ILE A 114 12.04 -2.04 -10.50
N GLU A 115 12.20 -2.91 -11.50
CA GLU A 115 13.50 -3.08 -12.13
C GLU A 115 13.89 -1.88 -13.00
N ASN A 116 12.96 -1.40 -13.84
CA ASN A 116 13.17 -0.25 -14.70
C ASN A 116 11.83 0.45 -15.02
N TYR A 117 11.89 1.57 -15.73
CA TYR A 117 10.71 2.36 -16.13
C TYR A 117 10.56 2.44 -17.66
N GLU A 118 10.98 1.40 -18.36
CA GLU A 118 10.80 1.28 -19.80
C GLU A 118 9.39 0.81 -20.12
N ASP A 119 8.71 1.43 -21.09
CA ASP A 119 7.29 1.18 -21.38
C ASP A 119 7.04 -0.10 -22.21
N ALA A 120 8.04 -0.94 -22.43
CA ALA A 120 7.92 -2.11 -23.29
C ALA A 120 6.98 -3.18 -22.71
N THR A 121 5.88 -3.45 -23.39
CA THR A 121 4.88 -4.50 -23.05
C THR A 121 4.83 -5.65 -24.08
N ASP A 122 5.70 -5.64 -25.07
CA ASP A 122 5.76 -6.66 -26.13
C ASP A 122 6.55 -7.93 -25.77
N GLY A 123 7.14 -7.95 -24.58
CA GLY A 123 8.03 -9.02 -24.09
C GLY A 123 9.52 -8.74 -24.37
N THR A 124 9.87 -7.56 -24.83
CA THR A 124 11.27 -7.09 -24.88
C THR A 124 11.75 -6.86 -23.44
N ILE A 125 12.90 -7.44 -23.09
CA ILE A 125 13.51 -7.29 -21.77
C ILE A 125 14.76 -6.43 -21.88
N LYS A 126 14.79 -5.37 -21.11
CA LYS A 126 15.97 -4.55 -20.88
C LYS A 126 16.38 -4.66 -19.42
N LYS A 127 17.50 -5.31 -19.17
CA LYS A 127 18.00 -5.57 -17.81
C LYS A 127 18.61 -4.34 -17.19
N GLN A 128 18.21 -4.04 -15.96
CA GLN A 128 18.91 -3.07 -15.13
C GLN A 128 20.27 -3.63 -14.67
N LYS A 129 21.34 -2.92 -15.00
CA LYS A 129 22.71 -3.36 -14.69
C LYS A 129 23.29 -2.67 -13.45
N ASP A 130 22.84 -1.46 -13.15
CA ASP A 130 23.31 -0.70 -11.99
C ASP A 130 22.43 -0.98 -10.78
N THR A 131 22.87 -1.89 -9.93
CA THR A 131 22.15 -2.32 -8.72
C THR A 131 22.58 -1.55 -7.46
N ARG A 132 23.57 -0.64 -7.57
CA ARG A 132 24.17 0.02 -6.40
C ARG A 132 23.16 0.75 -5.53
N ARG A 133 22.21 1.44 -6.15
CA ARG A 133 21.15 2.16 -5.44
C ARG A 133 20.20 1.19 -4.72
N PHE A 134 19.76 0.15 -5.41
CA PHE A 134 18.92 -0.90 -4.81
C PHE A 134 19.62 -1.52 -3.60
N GLN A 135 20.89 -1.88 -3.74
CA GLN A 135 21.68 -2.49 -2.66
C GLN A 135 21.89 -1.51 -1.49
N TYR A 136 22.13 -0.23 -1.77
CA TYR A 136 22.34 0.77 -0.72
C TYR A 136 21.11 0.90 0.17
N PHE A 137 19.96 1.27 -0.41
CA PHE A 137 18.72 1.46 0.35
C PHE A 137 18.14 0.16 0.85
N GLY A 138 18.12 -0.89 0.03
CA GLY A 138 17.56 -2.18 0.38
C GLY A 138 18.29 -2.87 1.53
N ASN A 139 19.63 -2.83 1.57
CA ASN A 139 20.37 -3.39 2.70
C ASN A 139 20.12 -2.63 4.00
N MET A 140 19.96 -1.31 3.96
CA MET A 140 19.61 -0.52 5.14
C MET A 140 18.20 -0.88 5.65
N LEU A 141 17.22 -1.01 4.75
CA LEU A 141 15.86 -1.45 5.08
C LEU A 141 15.87 -2.83 5.72
N LEU A 142 16.55 -3.80 5.12
CA LEU A 142 16.69 -5.16 5.64
C LEU A 142 17.39 -5.21 7.00
N HIS A 143 18.40 -4.36 7.20
CA HIS A 143 19.11 -4.25 8.49
C HIS A 143 18.20 -3.75 9.60
N GLN A 144 17.23 -2.90 9.29
CA GLN A 144 16.18 -2.44 10.21
C GLN A 144 15.08 -3.49 10.45
N GLY A 145 15.19 -4.66 9.85
CA GLY A 145 14.20 -5.74 9.97
C GLY A 145 12.99 -5.58 9.05
N GLY A 146 13.08 -4.70 8.05
CA GLY A 146 12.11 -4.61 6.96
C GLY A 146 12.23 -5.76 5.97
N GLU A 147 11.41 -5.75 4.93
CA GLU A 147 11.42 -6.73 3.85
C GLU A 147 11.37 -6.07 2.48
N LEU A 148 11.73 -6.83 1.45
CA LEU A 148 11.61 -6.40 0.06
C LEU A 148 10.54 -7.22 -0.66
N GLY A 149 9.86 -6.58 -1.61
CA GLY A 149 8.87 -7.18 -2.48
C GLY A 149 8.98 -6.62 -3.91
N TYR A 150 7.99 -6.90 -4.74
CA TYR A 150 7.98 -6.57 -6.16
C TYR A 150 6.84 -5.59 -6.48
N HIS A 151 7.12 -4.62 -7.36
CA HIS A 151 6.15 -3.61 -7.83
C HIS A 151 6.09 -3.51 -9.36
N GLY A 152 6.21 -4.64 -10.02
CA GLY A 152 6.25 -4.71 -11.47
C GLY A 152 7.66 -4.61 -12.05
N TYR A 153 7.83 -5.21 -13.25
CA TYR A 153 9.11 -5.17 -13.97
C TYR A 153 9.43 -3.74 -14.43
N ASN A 154 8.44 -3.05 -14.99
CA ASN A 154 8.57 -1.73 -15.59
C ASN A 154 7.40 -0.81 -15.23
N HIS A 155 6.83 -0.98 -14.07
CA HIS A 155 5.66 -0.25 -13.58
C HIS A 155 4.40 -0.34 -14.47
N GLN A 156 4.35 -1.31 -15.39
CA GLN A 156 3.15 -1.57 -16.19
C GLN A 156 2.25 -2.59 -15.47
N PRO A 157 0.96 -2.30 -15.25
CA PRO A 157 0.01 -3.23 -14.64
C PRO A 157 -0.09 -4.54 -15.42
N LEU A 158 -0.23 -5.65 -14.72
CA LEU A 158 -0.41 -6.97 -15.36
C LEU A 158 -1.84 -7.09 -15.91
N SER A 159 -2.07 -6.51 -17.09
CA SER A 159 -3.37 -6.50 -17.76
C SER A 159 -3.23 -6.68 -19.27
N LEU A 160 -4.13 -7.48 -19.84
CA LEU A 160 -4.30 -7.61 -21.30
C LEU A 160 -5.38 -6.65 -21.83
N SER A 161 -6.08 -5.97 -20.95
CA SER A 161 -7.06 -4.94 -21.28
C SER A 161 -6.47 -3.56 -21.10
N ASN A 162 -6.95 -2.60 -21.89
CA ASN A 162 -6.54 -1.21 -21.75
C ASN A 162 -6.93 -0.67 -20.38
N VAL A 163 -5.98 -0.01 -19.72
CA VAL A 163 -6.19 0.71 -18.46
C VAL A 163 -5.92 2.17 -18.77
N ASP A 164 -7.00 2.92 -18.93
CA ASP A 164 -6.95 4.33 -19.31
C ASP A 164 -7.31 5.21 -18.11
N TYR A 165 -6.29 5.75 -17.47
CA TYR A 165 -6.44 6.80 -16.44
C TYR A 165 -6.42 8.22 -17.05
N GLY A 166 -6.66 8.34 -18.36
CA GLY A 166 -6.54 9.59 -19.07
C GLY A 166 -5.07 9.99 -19.31
N ASP A 167 -4.82 11.28 -19.46
CA ASP A 167 -3.48 11.81 -19.76
C ASP A 167 -2.48 11.70 -18.60
N VAL A 168 -2.93 11.26 -17.42
CA VAL A 168 -2.12 11.30 -16.19
C VAL A 168 -1.26 10.06 -16.03
N LEU A 169 -1.77 8.88 -16.42
CA LEU A 169 -1.07 7.60 -16.31
C LEU A 169 -1.33 6.74 -17.56
N PRO A 170 -0.62 6.98 -18.65
CA PRO A 170 -0.74 6.14 -19.84
C PRO A 170 -0.07 4.79 -19.58
N TYR A 171 -0.86 3.74 -19.52
CA TYR A 171 -0.36 2.38 -19.44
C TYR A 171 -0.57 1.65 -20.76
N ASP A 172 0.48 0.96 -21.22
CA ASP A 172 0.40 0.13 -22.39
C ASP A 172 -0.17 -1.25 -22.08
N THR A 173 -1.02 -1.75 -22.97
CA THR A 173 -1.54 -3.12 -22.85
C THR A 173 -0.44 -4.13 -23.19
N TRP A 174 -0.29 -5.15 -22.36
CA TRP A 174 0.62 -6.25 -22.67
C TRP A 174 0.17 -6.99 -23.93
N LYS A 175 1.12 -7.31 -24.78
CA LYS A 175 0.89 -8.03 -26.05
C LYS A 175 0.18 -9.37 -25.84
N ASN A 176 0.53 -10.08 -24.80
CA ASN A 176 -0.05 -11.37 -24.40
C ASN A 176 0.46 -11.80 -23.02
N GLU A 177 -0.14 -12.84 -22.45
CA GLU A 177 0.27 -13.44 -21.16
C GLU A 177 1.75 -13.86 -21.12
N ALA A 178 2.28 -14.39 -22.23
CA ALA A 178 3.69 -14.81 -22.29
C ALA A 178 4.65 -13.62 -22.12
N ALA A 179 4.30 -12.44 -22.62
CA ALA A 179 5.07 -11.22 -22.42
C ALA A 179 5.03 -10.75 -20.97
N MET A 180 3.84 -10.73 -20.32
CA MET A 180 3.70 -10.47 -18.89
C MET A 180 4.52 -11.44 -18.05
N LYS A 181 4.38 -12.72 -18.29
CA LYS A 181 5.10 -13.78 -17.57
C LYS A 181 6.61 -13.63 -17.69
N LYS A 182 7.10 -13.27 -18.88
CA LYS A 182 8.53 -13.03 -19.12
C LYS A 182 9.04 -11.82 -18.31
N ALA A 183 8.26 -10.77 -18.23
CA ALA A 183 8.59 -9.57 -17.46
C ALA A 183 8.63 -9.84 -15.94
N VAL A 184 7.63 -10.52 -15.40
CA VAL A 184 7.61 -10.91 -13.98
C VAL A 184 8.77 -11.85 -13.65
N LYS A 185 9.09 -12.79 -14.54
CA LYS A 185 10.24 -13.67 -14.36
C LYS A 185 11.56 -12.92 -14.32
N GLU A 186 11.72 -11.90 -15.17
CA GLU A 186 12.92 -11.04 -15.12
C GLU A 186 13.00 -10.25 -13.83
N LEU A 187 11.90 -9.64 -13.39
CA LEU A 187 11.86 -8.92 -12.12
C LEU A 187 12.29 -9.79 -10.94
N ILE A 188 11.82 -11.06 -10.89
CA ILE A 188 12.21 -12.01 -9.84
C ILE A 188 13.71 -12.31 -9.92
N HIS A 189 14.23 -12.60 -11.11
CA HIS A 189 15.67 -12.80 -11.31
C HIS A 189 16.48 -11.56 -10.91
N PHE A 190 16.01 -10.38 -11.25
CA PHE A 190 16.65 -9.13 -10.83
C PHE A 190 16.72 -9.02 -9.31
N GLY A 191 15.62 -9.35 -8.61
CA GLY A 191 15.55 -9.38 -7.16
C GLY A 191 16.53 -10.39 -6.56
N GLU A 192 16.56 -11.63 -7.09
CA GLU A 192 17.47 -12.70 -6.66
C GLU A 192 18.96 -12.34 -6.89
N ASP A 193 19.27 -11.77 -8.05
CA ASP A 193 20.65 -11.35 -8.39
C ASP A 193 21.11 -10.17 -7.51
N THR A 194 20.21 -9.24 -7.20
CA THR A 194 20.53 -8.04 -6.41
C THR A 194 20.62 -8.35 -4.92
N PHE A 195 19.79 -9.28 -4.43
CA PHE A 195 19.67 -9.67 -3.02
C PHE A 195 19.65 -11.19 -2.84
N PRO A 196 20.76 -11.89 -3.11
CA PRO A 196 20.77 -13.35 -3.23
C PRO A 196 20.45 -14.12 -1.94
N SER A 197 20.42 -13.45 -0.79
CA SER A 197 20.07 -14.09 0.49
C SER A 197 18.69 -13.69 1.01
N VAL A 198 17.90 -13.00 0.18
CA VAL A 198 16.59 -12.45 0.57
C VAL A 198 15.48 -13.18 -0.19
N SER A 199 14.50 -13.68 0.53
CA SER A 199 13.28 -14.23 -0.08
C SER A 199 12.24 -13.12 -0.17
N MET A 200 11.87 -12.72 -1.38
CA MET A 200 10.81 -11.74 -1.63
C MET A 200 9.54 -12.49 -2.00
N SER A 201 8.45 -12.22 -1.29
CA SER A 201 7.19 -12.95 -1.49
C SER A 201 5.97 -12.05 -1.61
N VAL A 202 6.16 -10.75 -1.59
CA VAL A 202 5.11 -9.74 -1.70
C VAL A 202 5.11 -9.17 -3.12
N TYR A 203 3.94 -9.07 -3.72
CA TYR A 203 3.71 -8.36 -4.96
C TYR A 203 2.68 -7.24 -4.75
N VAL A 204 3.05 -6.04 -5.10
CA VAL A 204 2.16 -4.88 -5.13
C VAL A 204 1.92 -4.52 -6.60
N PRO A 205 0.70 -4.57 -7.11
CA PRO A 205 0.42 -4.19 -8.49
C PRO A 205 0.68 -2.69 -8.71
N PRO A 206 1.37 -2.31 -9.80
CA PRO A 206 1.49 -0.91 -10.19
C PRO A 206 0.12 -0.22 -10.23
N SER A 207 0.02 0.96 -9.63
CA SER A 207 -1.22 1.75 -9.46
C SER A 207 -2.40 0.96 -8.89
N ASN A 208 -2.14 -0.10 -8.14
CA ASN A 208 -3.15 -1.03 -7.62
C ASN A 208 -4.00 -1.71 -8.70
N VAL A 209 -3.49 -1.83 -9.92
CA VAL A 209 -4.19 -2.45 -11.05
C VAL A 209 -3.65 -3.86 -11.31
N LEU A 210 -4.54 -4.83 -11.26
CA LEU A 210 -4.24 -6.23 -11.55
C LEU A 210 -5.44 -6.88 -12.20
N SER A 211 -5.30 -7.34 -13.43
CA SER A 211 -6.36 -8.05 -14.11
C SER A 211 -6.54 -9.48 -13.56
N ALA A 212 -7.68 -10.09 -13.85
CA ALA A 212 -7.94 -11.48 -13.45
C ALA A 212 -6.89 -12.44 -14.02
N GLU A 213 -6.49 -12.23 -15.28
CA GLU A 213 -5.46 -13.00 -15.95
C GLU A 213 -4.08 -12.82 -15.31
N GLY A 214 -3.74 -11.57 -14.98
CA GLY A 214 -2.50 -11.25 -14.26
C GLY A 214 -2.45 -11.90 -12.88
N ARG A 215 -3.57 -11.85 -12.15
CA ARG A 215 -3.71 -12.47 -10.83
C ARG A 215 -3.59 -14.01 -10.91
N GLU A 216 -4.27 -14.63 -11.88
CA GLU A 216 -4.19 -16.09 -12.10
C GLU A 216 -2.77 -16.52 -12.49
N MET A 217 -2.12 -15.76 -13.36
CA MET A 217 -0.73 -16.00 -13.77
C MET A 217 0.22 -15.94 -12.58
N LEU A 218 0.11 -14.94 -11.71
CA LEU A 218 0.92 -14.83 -10.49
C LEU A 218 0.73 -16.08 -9.61
N ALA A 219 -0.50 -16.47 -9.33
CA ALA A 219 -0.79 -17.63 -8.48
C ALA A 219 -0.27 -18.95 -9.03
N LYS A 220 -0.37 -19.13 -10.36
CA LYS A 220 -0.05 -20.40 -11.01
C LYS A 220 1.42 -20.57 -11.33
N ASP A 221 2.07 -19.50 -11.79
CA ASP A 221 3.38 -19.58 -12.41
C ASP A 221 4.51 -19.05 -11.52
N PHE A 222 4.17 -18.34 -10.42
CA PHE A 222 5.14 -17.71 -9.52
C PHE A 222 4.85 -18.07 -8.04
N PRO A 223 5.12 -19.33 -7.64
CA PRO A 223 4.81 -19.82 -6.29
C PRO A 223 5.59 -19.11 -5.17
N GLU A 224 6.65 -18.36 -5.50
CA GLU A 224 7.36 -17.48 -4.60
C GLU A 224 6.51 -16.30 -4.14
N ILE A 225 5.56 -15.82 -4.96
CA ILE A 225 4.62 -14.76 -4.60
C ILE A 225 3.52 -15.35 -3.72
N ARG A 226 3.54 -15.01 -2.45
CA ARG A 226 2.60 -15.52 -1.44
C ARG A 226 1.63 -14.47 -0.93
N THR A 227 1.93 -13.20 -1.15
CA THR A 227 1.09 -12.07 -0.73
C THR A 227 0.92 -11.11 -1.89
N ILE A 228 -0.30 -10.70 -2.15
CA ILE A 228 -0.61 -9.57 -3.02
C ILE A 228 -1.21 -8.48 -2.16
N ALA A 229 -0.62 -7.27 -2.20
CA ALA A 229 -1.13 -6.12 -1.49
C ALA A 229 -1.60 -5.05 -2.48
N SER A 230 -2.87 -4.69 -2.41
CA SER A 230 -3.49 -3.75 -3.33
C SER A 230 -4.57 -2.92 -2.63
N ASN A 231 -5.56 -2.45 -3.33
CA ASN A 231 -6.45 -1.41 -2.84
C ASN A 231 -7.52 -1.95 -1.88
N TYR A 232 -7.73 -1.20 -0.80
CA TYR A 232 -8.85 -1.40 0.11
C TYR A 232 -10.15 -0.82 -0.45
N PHE A 233 -10.09 0.39 -1.02
CA PHE A 233 -11.25 1.11 -1.54
C PHE A 233 -11.59 0.69 -2.97
N THR A 234 -12.85 0.87 -3.35
CA THR A 234 -13.30 0.68 -4.73
C THR A 234 -12.73 1.76 -5.63
N GLY A 235 -12.33 1.38 -6.84
CA GLY A 235 -11.85 2.27 -7.89
C GLY A 235 -12.11 1.64 -9.26
N GLU A 236 -12.16 2.43 -10.32
CA GLU A 236 -12.57 1.97 -11.65
C GLU A 236 -11.73 0.81 -12.17
N PHE A 237 -10.41 0.88 -11.97
CA PHE A 237 -9.47 -0.17 -12.41
C PHE A 237 -8.79 -0.88 -11.24
N ALA A 238 -9.12 -0.52 -10.00
CA ALA A 238 -8.41 -1.02 -8.84
C ALA A 238 -8.69 -2.51 -8.59
N TYR A 239 -7.65 -3.25 -8.30
CA TYR A 239 -7.76 -4.58 -7.73
C TYR A 239 -8.11 -4.47 -6.25
N VAL A 240 -9.40 -4.54 -5.97
CA VAL A 240 -9.96 -4.37 -4.63
C VAL A 240 -9.91 -5.69 -3.87
N GLN A 241 -9.38 -5.64 -2.66
CA GLN A 241 -9.15 -6.84 -1.84
C GLN A 241 -9.93 -6.82 -0.53
N GLU A 242 -10.15 -8.00 0.02
CA GLU A 242 -10.48 -8.26 1.43
C GLU A 242 -9.26 -8.83 2.15
N PHE A 243 -9.23 -8.73 3.50
CA PHE A 243 -8.24 -9.43 4.30
C PHE A 243 -8.57 -10.91 4.35
N GLU A 244 -7.97 -11.70 3.48
CA GLU A 244 -8.24 -13.12 3.39
C GLU A 244 -7.04 -13.92 2.87
N VAL A 245 -7.12 -15.23 3.06
CA VAL A 245 -6.28 -16.18 2.33
C VAL A 245 -7.13 -16.75 1.21
N ALA A 246 -6.79 -16.44 -0.03
CA ALA A 246 -7.52 -16.92 -1.20
C ALA A 246 -7.43 -18.46 -1.32
N LYS A 247 -8.31 -19.06 -2.13
CA LYS A 247 -8.38 -20.52 -2.29
C LYS A 247 -7.09 -21.14 -2.85
N ASP A 248 -6.31 -20.37 -3.57
CA ASP A 248 -4.99 -20.77 -4.10
C ASP A 248 -3.84 -20.58 -3.10
N GLY A 249 -4.13 -20.07 -1.90
CA GLY A 249 -3.17 -19.89 -0.82
C GLY A 249 -2.47 -18.53 -0.79
N ILE A 250 -2.73 -17.65 -1.76
CA ILE A 250 -2.21 -16.27 -1.72
C ILE A 250 -2.94 -15.48 -0.63
N VAL A 251 -2.18 -14.76 0.17
CA VAL A 251 -2.70 -13.78 1.14
C VAL A 251 -3.08 -12.50 0.40
N GLU A 252 -4.33 -12.12 0.48
CA GLU A 252 -4.84 -10.85 -0.01
C GLU A 252 -4.74 -9.81 1.13
N GLN A 253 -3.99 -8.74 0.88
CA GLN A 253 -3.70 -7.74 1.91
C GLN A 253 -4.04 -6.33 1.43
N PRO A 254 -5.29 -5.88 1.64
CA PRO A 254 -5.71 -4.55 1.23
C PRO A 254 -4.94 -3.44 1.96
N ARG A 255 -4.61 -2.38 1.23
CA ARG A 255 -3.92 -1.19 1.73
C ARG A 255 -4.94 -0.08 1.93
N ILE A 256 -5.05 0.40 3.18
CA ILE A 256 -6.13 1.30 3.62
C ILE A 256 -5.73 2.76 3.47
N ILE A 257 -4.53 3.11 3.91
CA ILE A 257 -4.04 4.49 3.95
C ILE A 257 -3.05 4.71 2.80
N SER A 258 -3.23 5.78 2.07
CA SER A 258 -2.39 6.20 0.94
C SER A 258 -1.77 7.56 1.21
N GLY A 259 -0.45 7.68 0.94
CA GLY A 259 0.27 8.94 0.97
C GLY A 259 0.49 9.53 2.36
N ALA A 260 1.04 10.73 2.39
CA ALA A 260 1.35 11.47 3.62
C ALA A 260 0.14 12.28 4.14
N ILE A 261 -0.76 12.71 3.26
CA ILE A 261 -1.97 13.44 3.62
C ILE A 261 -3.12 12.46 3.77
N ILE A 262 -3.52 12.21 5.01
CA ILE A 262 -4.58 11.26 5.35
C ILE A 262 -5.89 12.02 5.52
N ASP A 263 -6.86 11.79 4.64
CA ASP A 263 -8.18 12.36 4.73
C ASP A 263 -9.05 11.70 5.83
N ASP A 264 -10.19 12.30 6.13
CA ASP A 264 -11.07 11.82 7.20
C ASP A 264 -11.73 10.47 6.86
N TYR A 265 -11.93 10.16 5.57
CA TYR A 265 -12.49 8.88 5.14
C TYR A 265 -11.47 7.73 5.31
N MET A 266 -10.22 7.95 4.93
CA MET A 266 -9.13 7.01 5.19
C MET A 266 -8.93 6.77 6.69
N LYS A 267 -8.96 7.85 7.51
CA LYS A 267 -8.90 7.72 8.99
C LYS A 267 -10.05 6.88 9.54
N MET A 268 -11.27 7.15 9.07
CA MET A 268 -12.46 6.41 9.47
C MET A 268 -12.32 4.91 9.11
N ALA A 269 -11.89 4.61 7.90
CA ALA A 269 -11.68 3.23 7.46
C ALA A 269 -10.61 2.52 8.28
N ALA A 270 -9.49 3.18 8.55
CA ALA A 270 -8.41 2.63 9.38
C ALA A 270 -8.87 2.34 10.81
N LEU A 271 -9.61 3.26 11.45
CA LEU A 271 -10.19 3.04 12.77
C LEU A 271 -11.24 1.91 12.76
N SER A 272 -12.03 1.82 11.69
CA SER A 272 -12.98 0.73 11.50
C SER A 272 -12.27 -0.63 11.41
N GLU A 273 -11.20 -0.74 10.62
CA GLU A 273 -10.46 -1.99 10.48
C GLU A 273 -9.67 -2.37 11.76
N LEU A 274 -9.24 -1.39 12.54
CA LEU A 274 -8.71 -1.65 13.87
C LEU A 274 -9.75 -2.32 14.79
N ASN A 275 -11.02 -1.93 14.71
CA ASN A 275 -12.10 -2.59 15.46
C ASN A 275 -12.50 -3.95 14.88
N MET A 276 -12.41 -4.12 13.55
CA MET A 276 -12.84 -5.37 12.89
C MET A 276 -11.78 -6.46 12.94
N HIS A 277 -10.56 -6.13 12.51
CA HIS A 277 -9.50 -7.11 12.32
C HIS A 277 -8.24 -6.83 13.16
N PHE A 278 -8.22 -5.70 13.88
CA PHE A 278 -7.05 -5.21 14.59
C PHE A 278 -5.85 -5.08 13.63
N VAL A 279 -6.10 -4.45 12.49
CA VAL A 279 -5.14 -4.31 11.39
C VAL A 279 -5.06 -2.86 10.93
N ASN A 280 -3.89 -2.46 10.48
CA ASN A 280 -3.66 -1.23 9.74
C ASN A 280 -2.68 -1.48 8.60
N SER A 281 -2.87 -0.79 7.49
CA SER A 281 -1.97 -0.84 6.35
C SER A 281 -1.86 0.54 5.70
N HIS A 282 -0.63 0.93 5.42
CA HIS A 282 -0.30 2.24 4.88
C HIS A 282 0.73 2.08 3.77
N PHE A 283 0.62 2.86 2.72
CA PHE A 283 1.64 2.94 1.69
C PHE A 283 1.93 4.39 1.32
N ILE A 284 3.17 4.66 1.02
CA ILE A 284 3.68 5.95 0.56
C ILE A 284 4.65 5.74 -0.59
N HIS A 285 4.83 6.79 -1.38
CA HIS A 285 5.83 6.81 -2.44
C HIS A 285 6.93 7.80 -2.09
N PRO A 286 8.17 7.54 -2.47
CA PRO A 286 9.24 8.52 -2.31
C PRO A 286 8.97 9.85 -3.03
N ASP A 287 8.21 9.83 -4.12
CA ASP A 287 7.86 11.01 -4.91
C ASP A 287 6.62 11.79 -4.43
N ASP A 288 5.93 11.33 -3.38
CA ASP A 288 4.84 12.10 -2.74
C ASP A 288 5.29 13.51 -2.35
N LEU A 289 6.59 13.72 -2.12
CA LEU A 289 7.19 15.02 -1.79
C LEU A 289 7.45 15.94 -3.01
N LEU A 290 7.24 15.44 -4.21
CA LEU A 290 7.49 16.17 -5.46
C LEU A 290 6.19 16.62 -6.12
N ASP A 291 5.09 15.95 -5.80
CA ASP A 291 3.77 16.16 -6.38
C ASP A 291 2.92 17.10 -5.50
N GLU A 292 2.47 18.21 -6.06
CA GLU A 292 1.62 19.19 -5.34
C GLU A 292 0.31 18.59 -4.87
N ASP A 293 -0.31 17.74 -5.67
CA ASP A 293 -1.59 17.08 -5.35
C ASP A 293 -1.44 16.06 -4.22
N ARG A 294 -0.21 15.60 -3.96
CA ARG A 294 0.14 14.70 -2.85
C ARG A 294 0.68 15.43 -1.62
N GLY A 295 0.72 16.77 -1.67
CA GLY A 295 1.09 17.60 -0.54
C GLY A 295 2.52 18.11 -0.51
N ALA A 296 3.27 18.01 -1.61
CA ALA A 296 4.65 18.48 -1.70
C ALA A 296 4.83 19.94 -1.25
N ALA A 297 3.83 20.79 -1.48
CA ALA A 297 3.86 22.19 -1.08
C ALA A 297 3.95 22.42 0.44
N LEU A 298 3.53 21.46 1.26
CA LEU A 298 3.63 21.51 2.72
C LEU A 298 5.08 21.38 3.19
N GLY A 299 5.92 20.68 2.44
CA GLY A 299 7.28 20.34 2.82
C GLY A 299 7.36 19.13 3.75
N TRP A 300 8.56 18.55 3.88
CA TRP A 300 8.77 17.28 4.62
C TRP A 300 8.56 17.42 6.14
N GLU A 301 8.87 18.56 6.72
CA GLU A 301 8.80 18.78 8.18
C GLU A 301 7.38 19.10 8.69
N LYS A 302 6.39 19.17 7.84
CA LYS A 302 5.02 19.58 8.20
C LYS A 302 4.00 18.48 7.92
#